data_c6e27674031b698e7205e9c005ffef00
#
_entry.id   c6e27674031b698e7205e9c005ffef00
#
_cell.length_a   1.000
_cell.length_b   1.000
_cell.length_c   1.000
_cell.angle_alpha   90.00
_cell.angle_beta   90.00
_cell.angle_gamma   90.00
#
_symmetry.space_group_name_H-M   'P 1'
#
loop_
_entity.id
_entity.type
_entity.pdbx_description
1 polymer ?
#
loop_
_entity_poly.entity_id
_entity_poly.type
_entity_poly.pdbx_seq_one_letter_code
_entity_poly.pdbx_strand_id
1 'polypeptide(L)'
;MKTPLVSLRRVSVSYDGHDALKEVDLDIYPDDFLGIIGPNGGGKTTLVKAIVGTIPYRGTISYSPQLFRGKERLIGYMPQQSIFDRSFPISVLEVVMSGLQGQRGFHARYASGDRAKAQELLRTAGIDGIARKPIGEISCGQMQRAL
;
A
#
# COMPACT_ATOMS: atom_id res chain seq x y z
N MET A 1 -20.39 -2.29 -20.66
CA MET A 1 -19.67 -3.23 -19.79
C MET A 1 -18.67 -2.43 -18.95
N LYS A 2 -18.61 -2.63 -17.63
CA LYS A 2 -17.57 -1.99 -16.81
C LYS A 2 -16.23 -2.64 -17.13
N THR A 3 -15.19 -1.83 -17.35
CA THR A 3 -13.81 -2.32 -17.57
C THR A 3 -13.16 -2.51 -16.19
N PRO A 4 -12.54 -3.67 -15.90
CA PRO A 4 -11.86 -3.88 -14.63
C PRO A 4 -10.64 -2.97 -14.47
N LEU A 5 -10.37 -2.53 -13.24
CA LEU A 5 -9.15 -1.82 -12.88
C LEU A 5 -7.94 -2.76 -12.85
N VAL A 6 -8.14 -3.96 -12.33
CA VAL A 6 -7.13 -5.02 -12.28
C VAL A 6 -7.77 -6.32 -12.72
N SER A 7 -7.09 -7.05 -13.58
CA SER A 7 -7.55 -8.34 -14.10
C SER A 7 -6.44 -9.38 -13.94
N LEU A 8 -6.72 -10.46 -13.22
CA LEU A 8 -5.84 -11.61 -13.05
C LEU A 8 -6.33 -12.75 -13.94
N ARG A 9 -5.40 -13.43 -14.62
CA ARG A 9 -5.68 -14.62 -15.45
C ARG A 9 -4.65 -15.70 -15.17
N ARG A 10 -5.13 -16.82 -14.62
CA ARG A 10 -4.34 -18.01 -14.27
C ARG A 10 -3.10 -17.67 -13.44
N VAL A 11 -3.26 -16.75 -12.48
CA VAL A 11 -2.15 -16.29 -11.63
C VAL A 11 -1.79 -17.37 -10.63
N SER A 12 -0.51 -17.78 -10.64
CA SER A 12 0.04 -18.78 -9.73
C SER A 12 1.31 -18.26 -9.08
N VAL A 13 1.50 -18.56 -7.80
CA VAL A 13 2.71 -18.23 -7.02
C VAL A 13 3.13 -19.45 -6.23
N SER A 14 4.39 -19.83 -6.32
CA SER A 14 4.97 -20.94 -5.56
C SER A 14 6.16 -20.48 -4.73
N TYR A 15 6.28 -21.00 -3.51
CA TYR A 15 7.45 -20.84 -2.63
C TYR A 15 8.02 -22.21 -2.32
N ASP A 16 9.29 -22.41 -2.56
CA ASP A 16 10.02 -23.67 -2.25
C ASP A 16 9.27 -24.92 -2.77
N GLY A 17 8.70 -24.83 -3.98
CA GLY A 17 7.97 -25.93 -4.61
C GLY A 17 6.51 -26.10 -4.14
N HIS A 18 6.02 -25.29 -3.20
CA HIS A 18 4.64 -25.30 -2.72
C HIS A 18 3.83 -24.16 -3.34
N ASP A 19 2.68 -24.50 -3.91
CA ASP A 19 1.78 -23.52 -4.51
C ASP A 19 1.03 -22.74 -3.42
N ALA A 20 1.36 -21.46 -3.27
CA ALA A 20 0.63 -20.54 -2.42
C ALA A 20 -0.61 -19.97 -3.13
N LEU A 21 -0.54 -19.84 -4.47
CA LEU A 21 -1.68 -19.52 -5.34
C LEU A 21 -1.64 -20.45 -6.55
N LYS A 22 -2.79 -20.94 -6.97
CA LYS A 22 -2.92 -21.82 -8.12
C LYS A 22 -4.00 -21.33 -9.06
N GLU A 23 -3.60 -20.89 -10.26
CA GLU A 23 -4.46 -20.49 -11.39
C GLU A 23 -5.62 -19.57 -10.99
N VAL A 24 -5.32 -18.50 -10.23
CA VAL A 24 -6.33 -17.55 -9.76
C VAL A 24 -6.76 -16.63 -10.89
N ASP A 25 -8.07 -16.58 -11.14
CA ASP A 25 -8.74 -15.61 -12.00
C ASP A 25 -9.56 -14.65 -11.14
N LEU A 26 -9.39 -13.34 -11.33
CA LEU A 26 -10.08 -12.30 -10.57
C LEU A 26 -10.16 -11.02 -11.38
N ASP A 27 -11.31 -10.36 -11.36
CA ASP A 27 -11.48 -9.01 -11.87
C ASP A 27 -11.86 -8.07 -10.71
N ILE A 28 -11.20 -6.93 -10.63
CA ILE A 28 -11.47 -5.87 -9.65
C ILE A 28 -11.92 -4.64 -10.42
N TYR A 29 -13.12 -4.14 -10.11
CA TYR A 29 -13.72 -3.01 -10.79
C TYR A 29 -13.59 -1.71 -9.97
N PRO A 30 -13.80 -0.53 -10.61
CA PRO A 30 -13.94 0.72 -9.85
C PRO A 30 -15.03 0.59 -8.78
N ASP A 31 -14.76 1.14 -7.61
CA ASP A 31 -15.66 1.17 -6.43
C ASP A 31 -15.91 -0.20 -5.77
N ASP A 32 -15.22 -1.26 -6.20
CA ASP A 32 -15.30 -2.54 -5.50
C ASP A 32 -14.67 -2.46 -4.10
N PHE A 33 -15.35 -3.08 -3.14
CA PHE A 33 -14.81 -3.43 -1.84
C PHE A 33 -14.64 -4.95 -1.76
N LEU A 34 -13.41 -5.43 -1.93
CA LEU A 34 -13.10 -6.86 -1.99
C LEU A 34 -12.56 -7.37 -0.66
N GLY A 35 -13.29 -8.29 -0.02
CA GLY A 35 -12.82 -9.03 1.15
C GLY A 35 -12.18 -10.36 0.76
N ILE A 36 -10.92 -10.60 1.18
CA ILE A 36 -10.23 -11.88 0.97
C ILE A 36 -10.24 -12.66 2.29
N ILE A 37 -11.00 -13.76 2.32
CA ILE A 37 -11.21 -14.57 3.52
C ILE A 37 -10.58 -15.96 3.32
N GLY A 38 -10.07 -16.56 4.39
CA GLY A 38 -9.49 -17.90 4.37
C GLY A 38 -8.56 -18.17 5.55
N PRO A 39 -8.08 -19.40 5.72
CA PRO A 39 -7.19 -19.79 6.82
C PRO A 39 -5.82 -19.07 6.74
N ASN A 40 -5.08 -19.11 7.87
CA ASN A 40 -3.69 -18.66 7.87
C ASN A 40 -2.88 -19.59 6.95
N GLY A 41 -1.96 -19.02 6.17
CA GLY A 41 -1.23 -19.73 5.11
C GLY A 41 -2.02 -19.92 3.80
N GLY A 42 -3.30 -19.57 3.72
CA GLY A 42 -4.14 -19.76 2.53
C GLY A 42 -3.88 -18.76 1.37
N GLY A 43 -2.70 -18.17 1.27
CA GLY A 43 -2.30 -17.35 0.12
C GLY A 43 -2.87 -15.92 0.06
N LYS A 44 -3.65 -15.47 1.06
CA LYS A 44 -4.29 -14.13 1.07
C LYS A 44 -3.29 -12.99 0.85
N THR A 45 -2.24 -12.97 1.65
CA THR A 45 -1.17 -11.96 1.56
C THR A 45 -0.38 -12.10 0.25
N THR A 46 -0.19 -13.33 -0.23
CA THR A 46 0.47 -13.62 -1.49
C THR A 46 -0.32 -13.05 -2.66
N LEU A 47 -1.66 -13.20 -2.66
CA LEU A 47 -2.52 -12.63 -3.69
C LEU A 47 -2.42 -11.10 -3.73
N VAL A 48 -2.51 -10.44 -2.57
CA VAL A 48 -2.35 -8.98 -2.49
C VAL A 48 -0.97 -8.54 -2.99
N LYS A 49 0.11 -9.23 -2.57
CA LYS A 49 1.47 -8.93 -3.03
C LYS A 49 1.66 -9.14 -4.54
N ALA A 50 1.03 -10.16 -5.12
CA ALA A 50 1.04 -10.39 -6.57
C ALA A 50 0.30 -9.25 -7.30
N ILE A 51 -0.88 -8.83 -6.81
CA ILE A 51 -1.63 -7.69 -7.37
C ILE A 51 -0.82 -6.39 -7.30
N VAL A 52 -0.12 -6.14 -6.21
CA VAL A 52 0.75 -4.95 -6.08
C VAL A 52 2.02 -5.07 -6.93
N GLY A 53 2.42 -6.30 -7.31
CA GLY A 53 3.61 -6.57 -8.10
C GLY A 53 4.90 -6.55 -7.28
N THR A 54 4.83 -6.89 -5.98
CA THR A 54 6.00 -6.97 -5.08
C THR A 54 6.62 -8.36 -5.02
N ILE A 55 6.01 -9.35 -5.65
CA ILE A 55 6.52 -10.72 -5.77
C ILE A 55 6.37 -11.25 -7.20
N PRO A 56 7.22 -12.18 -7.65
CA PRO A 56 7.06 -12.84 -8.94
C PRO A 56 5.83 -13.75 -8.94
N TYR A 57 5.20 -13.89 -10.13
CA TYR A 57 4.06 -14.76 -10.35
C TYR A 57 4.12 -15.34 -11.78
N ARG A 58 3.39 -16.43 -12.01
CA ARG A 58 3.07 -16.96 -13.34
C ARG A 58 1.64 -16.54 -13.70
N GLY A 59 1.33 -16.52 -14.99
CA GLY A 59 0.04 -16.02 -15.51
C GLY A 59 0.12 -14.56 -15.89
N THR A 60 -1.02 -13.86 -15.91
CA THR A 60 -1.09 -12.47 -16.37
C THR A 60 -1.85 -11.62 -15.37
N ILE A 61 -1.31 -10.46 -15.00
CA ILE A 61 -2.01 -9.41 -14.27
C ILE A 61 -2.01 -8.16 -15.15
N SER A 62 -3.19 -7.72 -15.56
CA SER A 62 -3.39 -6.53 -16.37
C SER A 62 -3.98 -5.42 -15.51
N TYR A 63 -3.53 -4.19 -15.74
CA TYR A 63 -3.98 -3.01 -15.00
C TYR A 63 -4.58 -2.00 -15.98
N SER A 64 -5.69 -1.39 -15.61
CA SER A 64 -6.28 -0.29 -16.36
C SER A 64 -5.31 0.89 -16.44
N PRO A 65 -5.26 1.61 -17.59
CA PRO A 65 -4.49 2.85 -17.70
C PRO A 65 -4.80 3.89 -16.62
N GLN A 66 -6.00 3.87 -16.03
CA GLN A 66 -6.41 4.75 -14.94
C GLN A 66 -5.58 4.56 -13.67
N LEU A 67 -4.94 3.40 -13.48
CA LEU A 67 -4.06 3.09 -12.36
C LEU A 67 -2.62 3.56 -12.59
N PHE A 68 -2.37 4.38 -13.61
CA PHE A 68 -1.03 4.88 -13.91
C PHE A 68 -0.99 6.40 -13.96
N ARG A 69 0.10 6.95 -13.44
CA ARG A 69 0.52 8.34 -13.64
C ARG A 69 1.88 8.33 -14.32
N GLY A 70 1.89 8.46 -15.65
CA GLY A 70 3.08 8.22 -16.43
C GLY A 70 3.52 6.75 -16.34
N LYS A 71 4.68 6.48 -15.76
CA LYS A 71 5.19 5.10 -15.53
C LYS A 71 4.87 4.55 -14.13
N GLU A 72 4.36 5.38 -13.24
CA GLU A 72 4.08 5.00 -11.85
C GLU A 72 2.69 4.41 -11.70
N ARG A 73 2.59 3.29 -10.97
CA ARG A 73 1.32 2.68 -10.59
C ARG A 73 0.74 3.37 -9.36
N LEU A 74 -0.52 3.79 -9.45
CA LEU A 74 -1.27 4.42 -8.36
C LEU A 74 -1.97 3.36 -7.50
N ILE A 75 -1.23 2.39 -6.96
CA ILE A 75 -1.73 1.36 -6.07
C ILE A 75 -1.04 1.51 -4.73
N GLY A 76 -1.81 1.90 -3.70
CA GLY A 76 -1.32 1.91 -2.33
C GLY A 76 -1.36 0.50 -1.73
N TYR A 77 -0.31 0.12 -1.00
CA TYR A 77 -0.23 -1.12 -0.25
C TYR A 77 0.16 -0.86 1.19
N MET A 78 -0.69 -1.27 2.11
CA MET A 78 -0.40 -1.20 3.54
C MET A 78 -0.22 -2.63 4.08
N PRO A 79 1.01 -3.05 4.42
CA PRO A 79 1.27 -4.36 4.98
C PRO A 79 0.71 -4.47 6.41
N GLN A 80 0.31 -5.68 6.81
CA GLN A 80 -0.19 -5.97 8.15
C GLN A 80 0.86 -5.72 9.24
N GLN A 81 2.13 -5.94 8.93
CA GLN A 81 3.27 -5.61 9.77
C GLN A 81 4.16 -4.64 9.01
N SER A 82 4.18 -3.40 9.44
CA SER A 82 5.19 -2.43 9.02
C SER A 82 6.44 -2.69 9.84
N ILE A 83 7.50 -3.21 9.19
CA ILE A 83 8.84 -3.29 9.80
C ILE A 83 9.38 -1.85 9.77
N PHE A 84 8.94 -1.06 10.73
CA PHE A 84 9.52 0.26 10.96
C PHE A 84 10.65 0.09 11.97
N ASP A 85 11.83 0.56 11.64
CA ASP A 85 12.89 0.69 12.63
C ASP A 85 12.48 1.78 13.64
N ARG A 86 12.06 1.33 14.82
CA ARG A 86 11.60 2.23 15.89
C ARG A 86 12.70 3.13 16.44
N SER A 87 13.96 2.81 16.17
CA SER A 87 15.11 3.63 16.56
C SER A 87 15.34 4.82 15.61
N PHE A 88 14.69 4.81 14.44
CA PHE A 88 14.86 5.88 13.47
C PHE A 88 14.22 7.19 13.97
N PRO A 89 14.98 8.29 14.10
CA PRO A 89 14.51 9.53 14.73
C PRO A 89 13.68 10.38 13.77
N ILE A 90 12.57 9.81 13.25
CA ILE A 90 11.61 10.50 12.39
C ILE A 90 10.31 10.75 13.14
N SER A 91 9.73 11.94 13.01
CA SER A 91 8.44 12.26 13.60
C SER A 91 7.27 11.72 12.77
N VAL A 92 6.10 11.55 13.42
CA VAL A 92 4.85 11.16 12.74
C VAL A 92 4.53 12.10 11.58
N LEU A 93 4.72 13.40 11.74
CA LEU A 93 4.50 14.39 10.68
C LEU A 93 5.43 14.16 9.49
N GLU A 94 6.70 13.87 9.72
CA GLU A 94 7.67 13.61 8.64
C GLU A 94 7.36 12.32 7.89
N VAL A 95 6.85 11.28 8.58
CA VAL A 95 6.36 10.06 7.92
C VAL A 95 5.21 10.39 6.96
N VAL A 96 4.20 11.13 7.41
CA VAL A 96 3.08 11.54 6.55
C VAL A 96 3.55 12.42 5.40
N MET A 97 4.50 13.33 5.65
CA MET A 97 5.10 14.16 4.59
C MET A 97 5.86 13.34 3.55
N SER A 98 6.53 12.25 3.96
CA SER A 98 7.25 11.37 3.02
C SER A 98 6.32 10.73 1.99
N GLY A 99 5.08 10.40 2.38
CA GLY A 99 4.05 9.91 1.46
C GLY A 99 3.66 10.93 0.38
N LEU A 100 3.72 12.23 0.68
CA LEU A 100 3.49 13.29 -0.31
C LEU A 100 4.66 13.45 -1.29
N GLN A 101 5.87 13.10 -0.88
CA GLN A 101 7.08 13.19 -1.71
C GLN A 101 7.09 12.14 -2.82
N GLY A 102 6.56 10.93 -2.58
CA GLY A 102 6.46 9.86 -3.58
C GLY A 102 5.71 10.28 -4.86
N GLN A 103 4.83 11.27 -4.76
CA GLN A 103 4.10 11.81 -5.91
C GLN A 103 4.93 12.75 -6.81
N ARG A 104 6.12 13.17 -6.38
CA ARG A 104 6.94 14.20 -7.05
C ARG A 104 8.34 13.73 -7.49
N GLY A 105 8.71 12.50 -7.16
CA GLY A 105 10.04 11.95 -7.43
C GLY A 105 11.05 12.19 -6.29
N PHE A 106 12.05 11.32 -6.24
CA PHE A 106 12.98 11.14 -5.10
C PHE A 106 13.82 12.38 -4.72
N HIS A 107 13.98 13.35 -5.64
CA HIS A 107 14.78 14.56 -5.42
C HIS A 107 13.94 15.84 -5.25
N ALA A 108 12.61 15.71 -5.22
CA ALA A 108 11.76 16.89 -5.08
C ALA A 108 11.80 17.43 -3.64
N ARG A 109 11.99 18.74 -3.51
CA ARG A 109 11.84 19.41 -2.22
C ARG A 109 10.37 19.51 -1.82
N TYR A 110 10.10 19.49 -0.51
CA TYR A 110 8.76 19.79 0.00
C TYR A 110 8.30 21.17 -0.45
N ALA A 111 7.06 21.26 -0.94
CA ALA A 111 6.44 22.53 -1.25
C ALA A 111 5.95 23.22 0.04
N SER A 112 5.75 24.54 -0.01
CA SER A 112 5.30 25.33 1.14
C SER A 112 3.97 24.85 1.75
N GLY A 113 3.10 24.20 0.95
CA GLY A 113 1.80 23.66 1.40
C GLY A 113 1.84 22.21 1.91
N ASP A 114 2.93 21.45 1.69
CA ASP A 114 2.96 20.01 2.03
C ASP A 114 2.82 19.77 3.54
N ARG A 115 3.44 20.64 4.35
CA ARG A 115 3.32 20.56 5.81
C ARG A 115 1.88 20.80 6.28
N ALA A 116 1.19 21.78 5.69
CA ALA A 116 -0.20 22.07 6.03
C ALA A 116 -1.11 20.90 5.63
N LYS A 117 -0.90 20.34 4.44
CA LYS A 117 -1.62 19.16 3.96
C LYS A 117 -1.39 17.93 4.84
N ALA A 118 -0.15 17.68 5.25
CA ALA A 118 0.17 16.58 6.17
C ALA A 118 -0.50 16.77 7.54
N GLN A 119 -0.53 18.00 8.07
CA GLN A 119 -1.25 18.30 9.31
C GLN A 119 -2.77 18.09 9.19
N GLU A 120 -3.36 18.43 8.06
CA GLU A 120 -4.77 18.18 7.79
C GLU A 120 -5.08 16.68 7.73
N LEU A 121 -4.24 15.89 7.08
CA LEU A 121 -4.35 14.43 7.06
C LEU A 121 -4.27 13.84 8.47
N LEU A 122 -3.35 14.32 9.31
CA LEU A 122 -3.22 13.89 10.70
C LEU A 122 -4.47 14.22 11.54
N ARG A 123 -5.10 15.39 11.31
CA ARG A 123 -6.38 15.75 11.96
C ARG A 123 -7.50 14.82 11.51
N THR A 124 -7.61 14.56 10.21
CA THR A 124 -8.61 13.63 9.66
C THR A 124 -8.44 12.23 10.23
N ALA A 125 -7.19 11.79 10.44
CA ALA A 125 -6.87 10.51 11.07
C ALA A 125 -7.03 10.51 12.61
N GLY A 126 -7.30 11.66 13.24
CA GLY A 126 -7.43 11.82 14.70
C GLY A 126 -6.13 11.57 15.48
N ILE A 127 -4.99 11.94 14.89
CA ILE A 127 -3.65 11.75 15.48
C ILE A 127 -2.76 13.01 15.40
N ASP A 128 -3.34 14.16 15.15
CA ASP A 128 -2.61 15.45 15.08
C ASP A 128 -1.89 15.81 16.39
N GLY A 129 -2.44 15.42 17.54
CA GLY A 129 -1.83 15.62 18.86
C GLY A 129 -0.48 14.92 19.05
N ILE A 130 -0.13 13.95 18.19
CA ILE A 130 1.15 13.22 18.23
C ILE A 130 2.07 13.53 17.04
N ALA A 131 1.75 14.54 16.23
CA ALA A 131 2.47 14.89 15.01
C ALA A 131 3.99 15.05 15.19
N ARG A 132 4.41 15.55 16.35
CA ARG A 132 5.84 15.79 16.68
C ARG A 132 6.51 14.63 17.41
N LYS A 133 5.76 13.59 17.81
CA LYS A 133 6.36 12.43 18.48
C LYS A 133 7.20 11.62 17.52
N PRO A 134 8.31 11.05 17.98
CA PRO A 134 9.04 10.03 17.23
C PRO A 134 8.13 8.85 16.88
N ILE A 135 8.27 8.30 15.66
CA ILE A 135 7.47 7.18 15.19
C ILE A 135 7.63 5.93 16.07
N GLY A 136 8.80 5.78 16.73
CA GLY A 136 9.07 4.68 17.66
C GLY A 136 8.29 4.73 18.96
N GLU A 137 7.78 5.91 19.36
CA GLU A 137 7.10 6.14 20.64
C GLU A 137 5.57 6.03 20.57
N ILE A 138 5.01 5.76 19.39
CA ILE A 138 3.57 5.67 19.21
C ILE A 138 3.06 4.22 19.23
N SER A 139 1.77 4.04 19.54
CA SER A 139 1.14 2.72 19.54
C SER A 139 0.98 2.16 18.12
N CYS A 140 0.84 0.83 17.99
CA CYS A 140 0.62 0.19 16.70
C CYS A 140 -0.62 0.74 15.97
N GLY A 141 -1.72 1.04 16.69
CA GLY A 141 -2.91 1.62 16.10
C GLY A 141 -2.72 3.08 15.66
N GLN A 142 -1.87 3.85 16.34
CA GLN A 142 -1.47 5.20 15.90
C GLN A 142 -0.55 5.11 14.67
N MET A 143 0.35 4.13 14.65
CA MET A 143 1.21 3.85 13.49
C MET A 143 0.38 3.54 12.24
N GLN A 144 -0.60 2.66 12.34
CA GLN A 144 -1.49 2.32 11.22
C GLN A 144 -2.26 3.52 10.68
N ARG A 145 -2.59 4.49 11.53
CA ARG A 145 -3.27 5.72 11.10
C ARG A 145 -2.32 6.77 10.51
N ALA A 146 -1.02 6.65 10.75
CA ALA A 146 0.00 7.55 10.22
C ALA A 146 0.55 7.10 8.86
N LEU A 147 0.40 5.82 8.52
CA LEU A 147 0.82 5.20 7.25
C LEU A 147 -0.29 5.23 6.21
#